data_7040665e9d83f6769c44fe68e9218b57
#
_entry.id   7040665e9d83f6769c44fe68e9218b57
#
_cell.length_a   1.000
_cell.length_b   1.000
_cell.length_c   1.000
_cell.angle_alpha   90.00
_cell.angle_beta   90.00
_cell.angle_gamma   90.00
#
_symmetry.space_group_name_H-M   'P 1'
#
loop_
_entity.id
_entity.type
_entity.pdbx_description
1 polymer ?
#
loop_
_entity_poly.entity_id
_entity_poly.type
_entity_poly.pdbx_seq_one_letter_code
_entity_poly.pdbx_strand_id
1 'polypeptide(L)'
;DKNIASEVLKEEGIPSVYHACFMAPSMLQYTGGKGSWKALLAELEKGTLVCKDNYGTGGNLVFKVRTQAELEQAASDIYKSSEAMAVCRYEDIQSEYRLVVLDGEIRLAFSKIRPSLTGDGVSTVGKLLAEAIAKGQIHSFLVPNEAELSKVPSKGETYLLNWKHNLGQGASALTLSIPDLEEELVSLVKKTAKA
;
A
#
# COMPACT_ATOMS: atom_id res chain seq x y z
N ASP A 1 0.86 -10.53 -10.53
CA ASP A 1 -0.25 -11.21 -9.86
C ASP A 1 0.05 -11.34 -8.36
N LYS A 2 -0.69 -10.56 -7.52
CA LYS A 2 -0.43 -10.46 -6.07
C LYS A 2 -0.84 -11.71 -5.31
N ASN A 3 -1.92 -12.33 -5.75
CA ASN A 3 -2.46 -13.53 -5.10
C ASN A 3 -1.51 -14.72 -5.32
N ILE A 4 -1.11 -15.01 -6.57
CA ILE A 4 -0.19 -16.12 -6.85
C ILE A 4 1.15 -15.91 -6.16
N ALA A 5 1.71 -14.69 -6.19
CA ALA A 5 2.94 -14.39 -5.48
C ALA A 5 2.82 -14.68 -3.98
N SER A 6 1.70 -14.34 -3.34
CA SER A 6 1.50 -14.63 -1.91
C SER A 6 1.30 -16.12 -1.62
N GLU A 7 0.72 -16.90 -2.53
CA GLU A 7 0.62 -18.36 -2.40
C GLU A 7 2.01 -19.02 -2.49
N VAL A 8 2.82 -18.65 -3.50
CA VAL A 8 4.17 -19.17 -3.65
C VAL A 8 5.01 -18.88 -2.40
N LEU A 9 5.00 -17.64 -1.91
CA LEU A 9 5.74 -17.28 -0.69
C LEU A 9 5.29 -18.08 0.53
N LYS A 10 3.98 -18.34 0.64
CA LYS A 10 3.41 -19.14 1.72
C LYS A 10 3.87 -20.61 1.63
N GLU A 11 3.83 -21.21 0.44
CA GLU A 11 4.29 -22.58 0.21
C GLU A 11 5.78 -22.75 0.54
N GLU A 12 6.59 -21.75 0.21
CA GLU A 12 8.03 -21.71 0.54
C GLU A 12 8.33 -21.31 2.01
N GLY A 13 7.28 -21.11 2.83
CA GLY A 13 7.44 -20.69 4.22
C GLY A 13 8.15 -19.34 4.37
N ILE A 14 7.93 -18.44 3.42
CA ILE A 14 8.46 -17.07 3.44
C ILE A 14 7.39 -16.14 4.04
N PRO A 15 7.69 -15.38 5.10
CA PRO A 15 6.75 -14.43 5.67
C PRO A 15 6.25 -13.43 4.62
N SER A 16 4.93 -13.37 4.44
CA SER A 16 4.31 -12.46 3.48
C SER A 16 2.90 -12.08 3.91
N VAL A 17 2.42 -10.93 3.43
CA VAL A 17 1.02 -10.56 3.56
C VAL A 17 0.21 -11.36 2.56
N TYR A 18 -0.62 -12.28 3.08
CA TYR A 18 -1.49 -13.10 2.24
C TYR A 18 -2.53 -12.27 1.49
N HIS A 19 -2.68 -12.53 0.21
CA HIS A 19 -3.66 -11.88 -0.66
C HIS A 19 -4.68 -12.90 -1.17
N ALA A 20 -5.91 -12.84 -0.65
CA ALA A 20 -7.03 -13.60 -1.21
C ALA A 20 -7.46 -12.97 -2.54
N CYS A 21 -7.82 -13.80 -3.50
CA CYS A 21 -8.33 -13.36 -4.80
C CYS A 21 -9.85 -13.41 -4.84
N PHE A 22 -10.48 -12.32 -5.26
CA PHE A 22 -11.91 -12.22 -5.49
C PHE A 22 -12.16 -11.81 -6.95
N MET A 23 -12.87 -12.67 -7.67
CA MET A 23 -13.15 -12.45 -9.09
C MET A 23 -14.37 -11.57 -9.28
N ALA A 24 -14.38 -10.83 -10.39
CA ALA A 24 -15.56 -10.07 -10.81
C ALA A 24 -16.79 -10.99 -10.93
N PRO A 25 -18.02 -10.47 -10.69
CA PRO A 25 -19.23 -11.28 -10.77
C PRO A 25 -19.40 -12.05 -12.09
N SER A 26 -18.96 -11.46 -13.21
CA SER A 26 -18.96 -12.09 -14.53
C SER A 26 -18.10 -13.36 -14.63
N MET A 27 -17.11 -13.49 -13.75
CA MET A 27 -16.16 -14.61 -13.73
C MET A 27 -16.55 -15.73 -12.76
N LEU A 28 -17.52 -15.51 -11.88
CA LEU A 28 -17.88 -16.47 -10.82
C LEU A 28 -18.36 -17.82 -11.36
N GLN A 29 -18.96 -17.86 -12.55
CA GLN A 29 -19.35 -19.09 -13.22
C GLN A 29 -18.16 -20.01 -13.54
N TYR A 30 -16.95 -19.46 -13.70
CA TYR A 30 -15.72 -20.20 -13.99
C TYR A 30 -14.94 -20.58 -12.73
N THR A 31 -15.20 -19.92 -11.61
CA THR A 31 -14.40 -20.05 -10.36
C THR A 31 -15.07 -20.95 -9.31
N GLY A 32 -16.23 -21.54 -9.61
CA GLY A 32 -16.96 -22.40 -8.69
C GLY A 32 -17.43 -21.68 -7.41
N GLY A 33 -17.66 -20.37 -7.48
CA GLY A 33 -18.12 -19.56 -6.36
C GLY A 33 -17.05 -19.17 -5.35
N LYS A 34 -15.77 -19.52 -5.56
CA LYS A 34 -14.67 -18.98 -4.77
C LYS A 34 -14.56 -17.48 -4.99
N GLY A 35 -14.41 -16.71 -3.91
CA GLY A 35 -14.38 -15.26 -4.00
C GLY A 35 -15.76 -14.61 -4.13
N SER A 36 -16.81 -15.25 -3.58
CA SER A 36 -18.15 -14.66 -3.53
C SER A 36 -18.22 -13.40 -2.68
N TRP A 37 -19.19 -12.54 -2.98
CA TRP A 37 -19.44 -11.32 -2.19
C TRP A 37 -19.65 -11.61 -0.70
N LYS A 38 -20.36 -12.71 -0.37
CA LYS A 38 -20.55 -13.15 1.01
C LYS A 38 -19.21 -13.45 1.71
N ALA A 39 -18.28 -14.10 1.02
CA ALA A 39 -16.96 -14.39 1.56
C ALA A 39 -16.15 -13.09 1.78
N LEU A 40 -16.28 -12.13 0.87
CA LEU A 40 -15.63 -10.83 0.97
C LEU A 40 -16.16 -10.01 2.16
N LEU A 41 -17.47 -9.99 2.39
CA LEU A 41 -18.09 -9.37 3.56
C LEU A 41 -17.60 -10.03 4.86
N ALA A 42 -17.52 -11.35 4.91
CA ALA A 42 -16.99 -12.07 6.07
C ALA A 42 -15.51 -11.73 6.37
N GLU A 43 -14.72 -11.39 5.34
CA GLU A 43 -13.38 -10.87 5.56
C GLU A 43 -13.42 -9.44 6.15
N LEU A 44 -14.31 -8.58 5.70
CA LEU A 44 -14.46 -7.21 6.23
C LEU A 44 -14.87 -7.19 7.71
N GLU A 45 -15.76 -8.11 8.13
CA GLU A 45 -16.19 -8.24 9.53
C GLU A 45 -15.01 -8.50 10.50
N LYS A 46 -13.94 -9.12 10.02
CA LYS A 46 -12.74 -9.39 10.82
C LYS A 46 -11.82 -8.17 10.98
N GLY A 47 -12.08 -7.05 10.29
CA GLY A 47 -11.33 -5.79 10.41
C GLY A 47 -11.03 -5.10 9.08
N THR A 48 -10.25 -4.03 9.15
CA THR A 48 -9.90 -3.21 8.00
C THR A 48 -9.18 -4.02 6.91
N LEU A 49 -9.60 -3.86 5.66
CA LEU A 49 -9.03 -4.51 4.50
C LEU A 49 -8.27 -3.52 3.61
N VAL A 50 -7.41 -4.07 2.77
CA VAL A 50 -6.85 -3.38 1.59
C VAL A 50 -7.25 -4.15 0.35
N CYS A 51 -8.06 -3.49 -0.49
CA CYS A 51 -8.50 -4.00 -1.78
C CYS A 51 -7.62 -3.40 -2.89
N LYS A 52 -7.17 -4.24 -3.81
CA LYS A 52 -6.23 -3.84 -4.89
C LYS A 52 -6.61 -4.53 -6.19
N ASP A 53 -6.39 -3.87 -7.31
CA ASP A 53 -6.31 -4.61 -8.57
C ASP A 53 -5.20 -5.68 -8.47
N ASN A 54 -5.55 -6.95 -8.75
CA ASN A 54 -4.62 -8.08 -8.61
C ASN A 54 -3.39 -7.94 -9.54
N TYR A 55 -3.55 -7.30 -10.68
CA TYR A 55 -2.51 -7.08 -11.70
C TYR A 55 -1.94 -5.66 -11.67
N GLY A 56 -2.57 -4.74 -10.96
CA GLY A 56 -2.22 -3.32 -10.91
C GLY A 56 -0.85 -3.04 -10.30
N THR A 57 -0.27 -1.92 -10.68
CA THR A 57 1.03 -1.42 -10.22
C THR A 57 0.95 0.04 -9.77
N GLY A 58 2.02 0.57 -9.18
CA GLY A 58 2.14 1.99 -8.84
C GLY A 58 1.22 2.50 -7.73
N GLY A 59 0.44 1.64 -7.06
CA GLY A 59 -0.51 2.05 -6.02
C GLY A 59 -1.85 2.54 -6.58
N ASN A 60 -2.08 2.41 -7.88
CA ASN A 60 -3.38 2.69 -8.50
C ASN A 60 -4.39 1.62 -8.08
N LEU A 61 -5.67 2.02 -7.96
CA LEU A 61 -6.75 1.12 -7.53
C LEU A 61 -6.39 0.33 -6.25
N VAL A 62 -5.83 1.02 -5.26
CA VAL A 62 -5.54 0.48 -3.93
C VAL A 62 -6.37 1.25 -2.91
N PHE A 63 -7.27 0.57 -2.24
CA PHE A 63 -8.26 1.14 -1.33
C PHE A 63 -8.11 0.54 0.07
N LYS A 64 -8.15 1.38 1.09
CA LYS A 64 -8.29 0.99 2.49
C LYS A 64 -9.78 1.00 2.82
N VAL A 65 -10.31 -0.13 3.24
CA VAL A 65 -11.74 -0.40 3.36
C VAL A 65 -12.09 -0.79 4.80
N ARG A 66 -13.05 -0.09 5.39
CA ARG A 66 -13.52 -0.30 6.76
C ARG A 66 -15.02 -0.60 6.83
N THR A 67 -15.76 -0.21 5.80
CA THR A 67 -17.22 -0.33 5.73
C THR A 67 -17.64 -1.04 4.46
N GLN A 68 -18.85 -1.58 4.46
CA GLN A 68 -19.42 -2.22 3.27
C GLN A 68 -19.53 -1.23 2.10
N ALA A 69 -19.92 0.02 2.35
CA ALA A 69 -20.01 1.03 1.29
C ALA A 69 -18.65 1.32 0.64
N GLU A 70 -17.57 1.42 1.45
CA GLU A 70 -16.22 1.55 0.91
C GLU A 70 -15.79 0.32 0.12
N LEU A 71 -16.21 -0.88 0.54
CA LEU A 71 -15.93 -2.13 -0.17
C LEU A 71 -16.65 -2.18 -1.52
N GLU A 72 -17.93 -1.80 -1.56
CA GLU A 72 -18.73 -1.73 -2.78
C GLU A 72 -18.11 -0.74 -3.79
N GLN A 73 -17.69 0.42 -3.31
CA GLN A 73 -17.02 1.41 -4.15
C GLN A 73 -15.67 0.89 -4.68
N ALA A 74 -14.84 0.30 -3.80
CA ALA A 74 -13.55 -0.26 -4.20
C ALA A 74 -13.69 -1.38 -5.23
N ALA A 75 -14.63 -2.31 -5.01
CA ALA A 75 -14.92 -3.39 -5.95
C ALA A 75 -15.44 -2.83 -7.29
N SER A 76 -16.37 -1.87 -7.26
CA SER A 76 -16.87 -1.21 -8.46
C SER A 76 -15.75 -0.58 -9.28
N ASP A 77 -14.84 0.14 -8.62
CA ASP A 77 -13.76 0.83 -9.33
C ASP A 77 -12.71 -0.14 -9.88
N ILE A 78 -12.37 -1.20 -9.14
CA ILE A 78 -11.43 -2.22 -9.61
C ILE A 78 -12.02 -3.02 -10.78
N TYR A 79 -13.26 -3.48 -10.67
CA TYR A 79 -13.89 -4.33 -11.68
C TYR A 79 -14.29 -3.60 -12.97
N LYS A 80 -14.16 -2.26 -13.05
CA LYS A 80 -14.25 -1.52 -14.32
C LYS A 80 -13.12 -1.85 -15.29
N SER A 81 -11.95 -2.23 -14.79
CA SER A 81 -10.74 -2.43 -15.59
C SER A 81 -10.01 -3.74 -15.31
N SER A 82 -10.44 -4.50 -14.32
CA SER A 82 -9.81 -5.76 -13.89
C SER A 82 -10.85 -6.81 -13.56
N GLU A 83 -10.56 -8.07 -13.86
CA GLU A 83 -11.43 -9.19 -13.53
C GLU A 83 -11.12 -9.81 -12.14
N ALA A 84 -10.03 -9.37 -11.51
CA ALA A 84 -9.56 -9.92 -10.26
C ALA A 84 -9.13 -8.84 -9.26
N MET A 85 -9.68 -8.91 -8.06
CA MET A 85 -9.33 -8.07 -6.92
C MET A 85 -8.55 -8.89 -5.90
N ALA A 86 -7.34 -8.44 -5.54
CA ALA A 86 -6.58 -8.97 -4.42
C ALA A 86 -6.99 -8.25 -3.14
N VAL A 87 -7.27 -9.01 -2.09
CA VAL A 87 -7.67 -8.48 -0.79
C VAL A 87 -6.74 -9.02 0.29
N CYS A 88 -6.25 -8.14 1.14
CA CYS A 88 -5.46 -8.50 2.30
C CYS A 88 -5.88 -7.70 3.53
N ARG A 89 -5.44 -8.11 4.72
CA ARG A 89 -5.56 -7.31 5.94
C ARG A 89 -4.80 -6.00 5.80
N TYR A 90 -5.33 -4.95 6.40
CA TYR A 90 -4.57 -3.73 6.58
C TYR A 90 -3.57 -3.94 7.73
N GLU A 91 -2.30 -3.71 7.42
CA GLU A 91 -1.24 -3.63 8.41
C GLU A 91 -0.75 -2.19 8.52
N ASP A 92 -0.59 -1.70 9.74
CA ASP A 92 -0.01 -0.37 9.96
C ASP A 92 1.50 -0.45 9.92
N ILE A 93 2.03 -0.55 8.71
CA ILE A 93 3.46 -0.68 8.47
C ILE A 93 4.19 0.62 8.81
N GLN A 94 5.24 0.51 9.61
CA GLN A 94 6.06 1.65 10.02
C GLN A 94 7.10 2.02 8.97
N SER A 95 7.64 1.02 8.26
CA SER A 95 8.68 1.19 7.26
C SER A 95 8.42 0.31 6.05
N GLU A 96 8.70 0.81 4.86
CA GLU A 96 8.66 0.05 3.62
C GLU A 96 10.00 0.16 2.89
N TYR A 97 10.58 -0.99 2.57
CA TYR A 97 11.84 -1.09 1.85
C TYR A 97 11.60 -1.66 0.45
N ARG A 98 12.40 -1.22 -0.50
CA ARG A 98 12.51 -1.83 -1.82
C ARG A 98 13.96 -2.29 -2.01
N LEU A 99 14.10 -3.60 -2.24
CA LEU A 99 15.37 -4.20 -2.59
C LEU A 99 15.26 -4.82 -3.99
N VAL A 100 16.23 -4.52 -4.84
CA VAL A 100 16.32 -5.07 -6.19
C VAL A 100 17.45 -6.07 -6.22
N VAL A 101 17.11 -7.29 -6.61
CA VAL A 101 18.05 -8.41 -6.73
C VAL A 101 18.31 -8.70 -8.21
N LEU A 102 19.56 -8.81 -8.59
CA LEU A 102 20.00 -9.22 -9.92
C LEU A 102 21.12 -10.26 -9.75
N ASP A 103 20.97 -11.40 -10.40
CA ASP A 103 21.93 -12.52 -10.34
C ASP A 103 22.23 -12.97 -8.91
N GLY A 104 21.21 -13.01 -8.06
CA GLY A 104 21.31 -13.41 -6.65
C GLY A 104 21.91 -12.36 -5.71
N GLU A 105 22.31 -11.19 -6.22
CA GLU A 105 22.89 -10.10 -5.44
C GLU A 105 21.95 -8.89 -5.33
N ILE A 106 21.92 -8.26 -4.15
CA ILE A 106 21.18 -7.02 -3.94
C ILE A 106 21.97 -5.90 -4.63
N ARG A 107 21.37 -5.27 -5.64
CA ARG A 107 21.97 -4.19 -6.42
C ARG A 107 21.48 -2.80 -6.03
N LEU A 108 20.30 -2.71 -5.44
CA LEU A 108 19.72 -1.46 -5.00
C LEU A 108 18.86 -1.71 -3.75
N ALA A 109 18.99 -0.83 -2.78
CA ALA A 109 18.14 -0.79 -1.60
C ALA A 109 17.71 0.65 -1.31
N PHE A 110 16.43 0.86 -1.02
CA PHE A 110 15.93 2.15 -0.55
C PHE A 110 14.69 1.98 0.34
N SER A 111 14.52 2.88 1.27
CA SER A 111 13.28 3.02 2.03
C SER A 111 12.33 3.97 1.31
N LYS A 112 11.04 3.74 1.48
CA LYS A 112 9.98 4.63 0.97
C LYS A 112 9.38 5.39 2.14
N ILE A 113 9.49 6.70 2.08
CA ILE A 113 9.04 7.61 3.13
C ILE A 113 7.72 8.22 2.71
N ARG A 114 6.69 8.06 3.53
CA ARG A 114 5.37 8.66 3.29
C ARG A 114 5.44 10.18 3.29
N PRO A 115 4.69 10.87 2.40
CA PRO A 115 4.62 12.33 2.43
C PRO A 115 3.97 12.77 3.75
N SER A 116 4.65 13.67 4.46
CA SER A 116 4.20 14.15 5.76
C SER A 116 4.55 15.63 5.95
N LEU A 117 3.85 16.26 6.87
CA LEU A 117 4.09 17.63 7.33
C LEU A 117 4.40 17.60 8.82
N THR A 118 5.18 18.55 9.29
CA THR A 118 5.40 18.78 10.73
C THR A 118 4.50 19.91 11.19
N GLY A 119 3.63 19.63 12.16
CA GLY A 119 2.76 20.62 12.78
C GLY A 119 3.55 21.70 13.53
N ASP A 120 3.09 22.93 13.45
CA ASP A 120 3.63 24.06 14.22
C ASP A 120 2.69 24.48 15.37
N GLY A 121 1.51 23.87 15.46
CA GLY A 121 0.47 24.17 16.45
C GLY A 121 -0.40 25.39 16.11
N VAL A 122 -0.20 26.02 14.95
CA VAL A 122 -0.88 27.27 14.56
C VAL A 122 -1.43 27.20 13.13
N SER A 123 -0.63 26.70 12.20
CA SER A 123 -0.97 26.66 10.76
C SER A 123 -1.84 25.46 10.44
N THR A 124 -2.78 25.65 9.52
CA THR A 124 -3.56 24.55 8.97
C THR A 124 -2.72 23.63 8.08
N VAL A 125 -3.15 22.38 7.91
CA VAL A 125 -2.54 21.42 6.96
C VAL A 125 -2.42 22.06 5.58
N GLY A 126 -3.42 22.79 5.11
CA GLY A 126 -3.40 23.46 3.81
C GLY A 126 -2.27 24.50 3.70
N LYS A 127 -2.05 25.30 4.75
CA LYS A 127 -0.97 26.28 4.77
C LYS A 127 0.41 25.60 4.82
N LEU A 128 0.58 24.63 5.72
CA LEU A 128 1.83 23.85 5.82
C LEU A 128 2.17 23.13 4.51
N LEU A 129 1.16 22.58 3.83
CA LEU A 129 1.31 21.93 2.53
C LEU A 129 1.76 22.91 1.45
N ALA A 130 1.12 24.09 1.36
CA ALA A 130 1.50 25.12 0.40
C ALA A 130 2.95 25.58 0.60
N GLU A 131 3.38 25.75 1.86
CA GLU A 131 4.76 26.10 2.18
C GLU A 131 5.74 24.98 1.82
N ALA A 132 5.41 23.72 2.09
CA ALA A 132 6.26 22.58 1.74
C ALA A 132 6.43 22.42 0.22
N ILE A 133 5.37 22.67 -0.56
CA ILE A 133 5.41 22.68 -2.02
C ILE A 133 6.32 23.82 -2.50
N ALA A 134 6.12 25.04 -1.98
CA ALA A 134 6.93 26.20 -2.35
C ALA A 134 8.43 26.00 -2.07
N LYS A 135 8.76 25.24 -1.02
CA LYS A 135 10.15 24.85 -0.67
C LYS A 135 10.69 23.65 -1.46
N GLY A 136 9.89 23.05 -2.35
CA GLY A 136 10.28 21.85 -3.10
C GLY A 136 10.44 20.58 -2.24
N GLN A 137 9.81 20.52 -1.06
CA GLN A 137 9.87 19.38 -0.16
C GLN A 137 8.84 18.29 -0.52
N ILE A 138 7.75 18.70 -1.17
CA ILE A 138 6.69 17.83 -1.64
C ILE A 138 6.42 18.12 -3.12
N HIS A 139 6.61 17.13 -3.97
CA HIS A 139 6.51 17.27 -5.42
C HIS A 139 5.26 16.62 -6.02
N SER A 140 4.75 15.58 -5.36
CA SER A 140 3.55 14.84 -5.79
C SER A 140 2.79 14.35 -4.57
N PHE A 141 1.46 14.46 -4.59
CA PHE A 141 0.62 14.05 -3.46
C PHE A 141 -0.83 13.87 -3.92
N LEU A 142 -1.59 13.09 -3.15
CA LEU A 142 -3.05 13.12 -3.22
C LEU A 142 -3.52 14.35 -2.45
N VAL A 143 -4.30 15.20 -3.10
CA VAL A 143 -4.87 16.39 -2.45
C VAL A 143 -5.80 15.96 -1.32
N PRO A 144 -5.52 16.35 -0.06
CA PRO A 144 -6.44 16.09 1.03
C PRO A 144 -7.79 16.77 0.80
N ASN A 145 -8.85 16.23 1.38
CA ASN A 145 -10.16 16.89 1.31
C ASN A 145 -10.18 18.17 2.17
N GLU A 146 -11.21 19.01 1.99
CA GLU A 146 -11.32 20.31 2.67
C GLU A 146 -11.27 20.20 4.19
N ALA A 147 -11.90 19.16 4.77
CA ALA A 147 -11.90 18.92 6.21
C ALA A 147 -10.49 18.59 6.73
N GLU A 148 -9.69 17.86 5.95
CA GLU A 148 -8.30 17.56 6.28
C GLU A 148 -7.40 18.78 6.13
N LEU A 149 -7.59 19.57 5.08
CA LEU A 149 -6.83 20.82 4.86
C LEU A 149 -7.04 21.85 5.96
N SER A 150 -8.20 21.85 6.62
CA SER A 150 -8.55 22.78 7.71
C SER A 150 -8.03 22.38 9.08
N LYS A 151 -7.50 21.15 9.25
CA LYS A 151 -6.92 20.70 10.52
C LYS A 151 -5.68 21.50 10.88
N VAL A 152 -5.44 21.71 12.19
CA VAL A 152 -4.24 22.32 12.73
C VAL A 152 -3.48 21.24 13.51
N PRO A 153 -2.41 20.64 12.96
CA PRO A 153 -1.62 19.67 13.68
C PRO A 153 -0.87 20.31 14.86
N SER A 154 -0.76 19.58 15.96
CA SER A 154 -0.04 20.03 17.16
C SER A 154 1.44 20.29 16.84
N LYS A 155 2.09 21.14 17.63
CA LYS A 155 3.51 21.44 17.45
C LYS A 155 4.36 20.18 17.58
N GLY A 156 5.12 19.87 16.53
CA GLY A 156 5.97 18.68 16.44
C GLY A 156 5.23 17.41 15.99
N GLU A 157 3.92 17.47 15.80
CA GLU A 157 3.15 16.34 15.29
C GLU A 157 3.51 16.05 13.82
N THR A 158 3.74 14.78 13.51
CA THR A 158 3.88 14.31 12.12
C THR A 158 2.51 14.03 11.52
N TYR A 159 2.05 14.89 10.64
CA TYR A 159 0.79 14.72 9.90
C TYR A 159 1.05 14.02 8.57
N LEU A 160 0.53 12.81 8.40
CA LEU A 160 0.68 12.02 7.17
C LEU A 160 -0.32 12.48 6.11
N LEU A 161 0.17 12.89 4.95
CA LEU A 161 -0.66 13.27 3.80
C LEU A 161 -1.22 12.06 3.06
N ASN A 162 -0.54 10.91 3.14
CA ASN A 162 -0.98 9.66 2.54
C ASN A 162 -0.51 8.47 3.39
N TRP A 163 -1.38 7.46 3.53
CA TRP A 163 -1.05 6.22 4.23
C TRP A 163 -0.21 5.25 3.37
N LYS A 164 -0.16 5.48 2.05
CA LYS A 164 0.58 4.65 1.10
C LYS A 164 2.05 5.07 1.02
N HIS A 165 2.93 4.08 0.83
CA HIS A 165 4.37 4.29 0.58
C HIS A 165 4.70 4.30 -0.93
N ASN A 166 3.73 4.48 -1.80
CA ASN A 166 3.95 4.44 -3.24
C ASN A 166 4.62 5.73 -3.74
N LEU A 167 5.75 5.62 -4.44
CA LEU A 167 6.47 6.76 -5.01
C LEU A 167 5.59 7.58 -5.95
N GLY A 168 4.82 6.92 -6.82
CA GLY A 168 3.86 7.61 -7.70
C GLY A 168 2.69 8.29 -6.98
N GLN A 169 2.62 8.19 -5.64
CA GLN A 169 1.58 8.79 -4.81
C GLN A 169 2.16 9.72 -3.73
N GLY A 170 3.34 10.25 -3.99
CA GLY A 170 3.96 11.28 -3.19
C GLY A 170 5.00 10.79 -2.17
N ALA A 171 5.20 9.49 -2.00
CA ALA A 171 6.31 9.00 -1.18
C ALA A 171 7.66 9.34 -1.83
N SER A 172 8.67 9.54 -1.03
CA SER A 172 10.06 9.74 -1.46
C SER A 172 10.90 8.49 -1.23
N ALA A 173 11.97 8.33 -1.99
CA ALA A 173 12.95 7.27 -1.82
C ALA A 173 14.18 7.79 -1.07
N LEU A 174 14.59 7.07 -0.03
CA LEU A 174 15.87 7.28 0.63
C LEU A 174 16.76 6.07 0.37
N THR A 175 17.84 6.28 -0.39
CA THR A 175 18.81 5.22 -0.70
C THR A 175 19.46 4.70 0.57
N LEU A 176 19.59 3.37 0.67
CA LEU A 176 20.23 2.68 1.78
C LEU A 176 21.57 2.12 1.32
N SER A 177 22.54 2.14 2.21
CA SER A 177 23.81 1.45 2.03
C SER A 177 23.58 -0.06 2.15
N ILE A 178 23.93 -0.82 1.12
CA ILE A 178 23.73 -2.27 1.11
C ILE A 178 24.53 -2.97 2.23
N PRO A 179 25.81 -2.59 2.50
CA PRO A 179 26.57 -3.16 3.62
C PRO A 179 25.95 -2.95 5.01
N ASP A 180 25.12 -1.92 5.16
CA ASP A 180 24.50 -1.56 6.44
C ASP A 180 23.12 -2.19 6.64
N LEU A 181 22.66 -3.00 5.69
CA LEU A 181 21.39 -3.72 5.80
C LEU A 181 21.49 -4.82 6.88
N GLU A 182 20.42 -4.98 7.64
CA GLU A 182 20.30 -6.04 8.64
C GLU A 182 20.45 -7.44 7.96
N GLU A 183 21.25 -8.31 8.55
CA GLU A 183 21.53 -9.67 8.01
C GLU A 183 20.23 -10.45 7.80
N GLU A 184 19.27 -10.30 8.70
CA GLU A 184 17.97 -10.95 8.62
C GLU A 184 17.17 -10.52 7.39
N LEU A 185 17.17 -9.22 7.07
CA LEU A 185 16.57 -8.67 5.86
C LEU A 185 17.25 -9.19 4.59
N VAL A 186 18.60 -9.20 4.58
CA VAL A 186 19.39 -9.72 3.45
C VAL A 186 19.08 -11.20 3.20
N SER A 187 19.03 -12.01 4.26
CA SER A 187 18.71 -13.43 4.20
C SER A 187 17.31 -13.66 3.65
N LEU A 188 16.31 -12.93 4.16
CA LEU A 188 14.93 -13.01 3.69
C LEU A 188 14.81 -12.66 2.20
N VAL A 189 15.46 -11.58 1.78
CA VAL A 189 15.45 -11.13 0.38
C VAL A 189 16.08 -12.17 -0.55
N LYS A 190 17.24 -12.74 -0.17
CA LYS A 190 17.90 -13.79 -0.96
C LYS A 190 17.05 -15.06 -1.03
N LYS A 191 16.36 -15.44 0.04
CA LYS A 191 15.41 -16.56 0.04
C LYS A 191 14.24 -16.28 -0.90
N THR A 192 13.63 -15.09 -0.79
CA THR A 192 12.49 -14.67 -1.63
C THR A 192 12.85 -14.64 -3.12
N ALA A 193 14.07 -14.23 -3.47
CA ALA A 193 14.52 -14.16 -4.86
C ALA A 193 14.78 -15.52 -5.51
N LYS A 194 14.82 -16.60 -4.73
CA LYS A 194 14.99 -17.98 -5.20
C LYS A 194 13.66 -18.74 -5.34
N ALA A 195 12.62 -18.29 -4.64
CA ALA A 195 11.26 -18.81 -4.72
C ALA A 195 10.57 -18.38 -6.03
#